data_29e037a29c651a94e894fcc4718ad399
#
_entry.id   29e037a29c651a94e894fcc4718ad399
#
_cell.length_a   1.000
_cell.length_b   1.000
_cell.length_c   1.000
_cell.angle_alpha   90.00
_cell.angle_beta   90.00
_cell.angle_gamma   90.00
#
_symmetry.space_group_name_H-M   'P 1'
#
loop_
_entity.id
_entity.type
_entity.pdbx_description
1 polymer ?
#
loop_
_entity_poly.entity_id
_entity_poly.type
_entity_poly.pdbx_seq_one_letter_code
_entity_poly.pdbx_strand_id
1 'polypeptide(L)'
;MPLNFAIFDYDIANEVISKFPNIKNWAISGHSLGGVMAAKYASENSDIEGLILYASYPQGDELKDSDIAVTSIYGSVDGVANLEKVKGAKDLLPPSTTFVEIVGGNHAQFGSYGEQSGDNPAEISADEQIEQASKASIDLLNKISK
;
A
#
# COMPACT_ATOMS: atom_id res chain seq x y z
N MET A 1 6.37 -11.13 -13.60
CA MET A 1 6.85 -11.36 -12.21
C MET A 1 6.88 -12.88 -11.99
N PRO A 2 8.05 -13.52 -11.78
CA PRO A 2 8.14 -14.96 -11.55
C PRO A 2 7.32 -15.39 -10.34
N LEU A 3 6.50 -16.42 -10.48
CA LEU A 3 5.62 -16.96 -9.43
C LEU A 3 4.66 -15.91 -8.79
N ASN A 4 4.45 -14.76 -9.43
CA ASN A 4 3.65 -13.64 -8.95
C ASN A 4 4.05 -13.09 -7.57
N PHE A 5 5.29 -13.30 -7.12
CA PHE A 5 5.82 -12.73 -5.89
C PHE A 5 6.71 -11.52 -6.19
N ALA A 6 6.34 -10.36 -5.68
CA ALA A 6 7.09 -9.10 -5.84
C ALA A 6 8.56 -9.18 -5.38
N ILE A 7 8.86 -10.06 -4.42
CA ILE A 7 10.21 -10.26 -3.88
C ILE A 7 11.20 -10.82 -4.91
N PHE A 8 10.71 -11.45 -5.99
CA PHE A 8 11.56 -12.06 -7.02
C PHE A 8 11.82 -11.14 -8.23
N ASP A 9 11.15 -9.98 -8.30
CA ASP A 9 11.31 -9.08 -9.43
C ASP A 9 11.11 -7.63 -8.98
N TYR A 10 12.05 -7.19 -8.17
CA TYR A 10 12.05 -5.87 -7.57
C TYR A 10 12.17 -4.74 -8.60
N ASP A 11 12.91 -4.98 -9.70
CA ASP A 11 13.22 -3.97 -10.70
C ASP A 11 12.15 -3.79 -11.79
N ILE A 12 11.06 -4.58 -11.75
CA ILE A 12 10.02 -4.50 -12.80
C ILE A 12 9.37 -3.11 -12.89
N ALA A 13 9.32 -2.37 -11.79
CA ALA A 13 8.80 -1.01 -11.79
C ALA A 13 9.65 -0.08 -12.68
N ASN A 14 10.98 -0.24 -12.69
CA ASN A 14 11.88 0.52 -13.54
C ASN A 14 11.60 0.27 -15.04
N GLU A 15 11.29 -0.99 -15.40
CA GLU A 15 10.91 -1.32 -16.78
C GLU A 15 9.60 -0.64 -17.18
N VAL A 16 8.62 -0.58 -16.28
CA VAL A 16 7.33 0.08 -16.55
C VAL A 16 7.55 1.58 -16.70
N ILE A 17 8.23 2.23 -15.76
CA ILE A 17 8.49 3.67 -15.78
C ILE A 17 9.22 4.05 -17.08
N SER A 18 10.23 3.28 -17.48
CA SER A 18 11.02 3.56 -18.71
C SER A 18 10.19 3.52 -19.99
N LYS A 19 9.12 2.73 -20.02
CA LYS A 19 8.20 2.63 -21.18
C LYS A 19 7.24 3.81 -21.30
N PHE A 20 7.10 4.61 -20.26
CA PHE A 20 6.16 5.75 -20.24
C PHE A 20 6.85 7.07 -19.87
N PRO A 21 7.83 7.55 -20.66
CA PRO A 21 8.67 8.71 -20.34
C PRO A 21 7.88 10.04 -20.25
N ASN A 22 6.65 10.06 -20.73
CA ASN A 22 5.77 11.24 -20.65
C ASN A 22 5.00 11.34 -19.33
N ILE A 23 4.96 10.28 -18.53
CA ILE A 23 4.37 10.30 -17.21
C ILE A 23 5.40 10.90 -16.24
N LYS A 24 4.97 11.90 -15.46
CA LYS A 24 5.85 12.61 -14.54
C LYS A 24 5.65 12.19 -13.08
N ASN A 25 4.41 11.93 -12.71
CA ASN A 25 4.04 11.63 -11.33
C ASN A 25 3.68 10.15 -11.22
N TRP A 26 4.48 9.41 -10.46
CA TRP A 26 4.28 7.99 -10.25
C TRP A 26 3.86 7.70 -8.81
N ALA A 27 2.92 6.78 -8.66
CA ALA A 27 2.62 6.15 -7.40
C ALA A 27 2.88 4.64 -7.49
N ILE A 28 3.36 4.07 -6.38
CA ILE A 28 3.49 2.63 -6.22
C ILE A 28 2.56 2.15 -5.11
N SER A 29 2.05 0.95 -5.25
CA SER A 29 1.18 0.36 -4.23
C SER A 29 1.48 -1.12 -4.03
N GLY A 30 1.08 -1.64 -2.88
CA GLY A 30 1.18 -3.05 -2.63
C GLY A 30 0.32 -3.51 -1.45
N HIS A 31 -0.12 -4.77 -1.54
CA HIS A 31 -0.87 -5.45 -0.48
C HIS A 31 0.06 -6.37 0.30
N SER A 32 -0.05 -6.35 1.62
CA SER A 32 0.71 -7.27 2.49
C SER A 32 2.23 -7.21 2.21
N LEU A 33 2.88 -8.33 1.90
CA LEU A 33 4.30 -8.37 1.51
C LEU A 33 4.61 -7.47 0.30
N GLY A 34 3.68 -7.36 -0.65
CA GLY A 34 3.82 -6.45 -1.79
C GLY A 34 3.94 -4.99 -1.37
N GLY A 35 3.25 -4.59 -0.28
CA GLY A 35 3.37 -3.25 0.28
C GLY A 35 4.72 -2.98 0.94
N VAL A 36 5.31 -3.98 1.58
CA VAL A 36 6.70 -3.90 2.09
C VAL A 36 7.67 -3.62 0.96
N MET A 37 7.53 -4.34 -0.16
CA MET A 37 8.39 -4.16 -1.34
C MET A 37 8.14 -2.82 -2.02
N ALA A 38 6.89 -2.36 -2.09
CA ALA A 38 6.54 -1.05 -2.60
C ALA A 38 7.15 0.09 -1.76
N ALA A 39 7.11 -0.03 -0.43
CA ALA A 39 7.72 0.94 0.47
C ALA A 39 9.25 1.00 0.29
N LYS A 40 9.89 -0.16 0.19
CA LYS A 40 11.32 -0.24 -0.07
C LYS A 40 11.67 0.39 -1.43
N TYR A 41 10.94 0.04 -2.49
CA TYR A 41 11.16 0.63 -3.82
C TYR A 41 11.01 2.15 -3.78
N ALA A 42 9.96 2.66 -3.14
CA ALA A 42 9.71 4.10 -3.02
C ALA A 42 10.82 4.82 -2.25
N SER A 43 11.43 4.19 -1.24
CA SER A 43 12.54 4.80 -0.49
C SER A 43 13.85 4.91 -1.29
N GLU A 44 14.01 4.09 -2.33
CA GLU A 44 15.21 4.05 -3.17
C GLU A 44 15.05 4.79 -4.51
N ASN A 45 13.81 5.23 -4.85
CA ASN A 45 13.50 5.81 -6.15
C ASN A 45 12.74 7.14 -6.01
N SER A 46 13.43 8.23 -6.25
CA SER A 46 12.89 9.60 -6.12
C SER A 46 11.80 9.96 -7.16
N ASP A 47 11.63 9.16 -8.21
CA ASP A 47 10.57 9.34 -9.21
C ASP A 47 9.19 8.92 -8.69
N ILE A 48 9.14 8.26 -7.52
CA ILE A 48 7.89 7.85 -6.88
C ILE A 48 7.42 8.95 -5.94
N GLU A 49 6.33 9.61 -6.29
CA GLU A 49 5.73 10.69 -5.51
C GLU A 49 4.61 10.21 -4.58
N GLY A 50 4.10 8.99 -4.79
CA GLY A 50 3.01 8.42 -3.99
C GLY A 50 3.23 6.96 -3.61
N LEU A 51 2.85 6.61 -2.38
CA LEU A 51 2.88 5.23 -1.87
C LEU A 51 1.52 4.89 -1.24
N ILE A 52 0.94 3.77 -1.69
CA ILE A 52 -0.29 3.23 -1.07
C ILE A 52 0.01 1.86 -0.48
N LEU A 53 -0.22 1.72 0.81
CA LEU A 53 -0.03 0.48 1.55
C LEU A 53 -1.40 -0.12 1.88
N TYR A 54 -1.69 -1.31 1.36
CA TYR A 54 -2.89 -2.08 1.72
C TYR A 54 -2.49 -3.16 2.71
N ALA A 55 -3.01 -3.08 3.95
CA ALA A 55 -2.72 -4.04 5.03
C ALA A 55 -1.20 -4.32 5.17
N SER A 56 -0.39 -3.26 5.16
CA SER A 56 1.06 -3.34 5.13
C SER A 56 1.73 -2.16 5.85
N TYR A 57 3.02 -2.29 6.10
CA TYR A 57 3.86 -1.26 6.72
C TYR A 57 5.32 -1.40 6.25
N PRO A 58 6.12 -0.32 6.25
CA PRO A 58 7.54 -0.41 5.91
C PRO A 58 8.33 -1.15 7.00
N GLN A 59 9.48 -1.72 6.63
CA GLN A 59 10.35 -2.42 7.59
C GLN A 59 11.33 -1.48 8.30
N GLY A 60 11.60 -0.31 7.75
CA GLY A 60 12.51 0.70 8.28
C GLY A 60 11.89 2.09 8.22
N ASP A 61 12.65 3.10 8.58
CA ASP A 61 12.24 4.49 8.71
C ASP A 61 12.77 5.39 7.57
N GLU A 62 13.21 4.79 6.46
CA GLU A 62 13.82 5.51 5.33
C GLU A 62 12.87 6.52 4.68
N LEU A 63 11.55 6.32 4.83
CA LEU A 63 10.52 7.22 4.30
C LEU A 63 10.11 8.34 5.28
N LYS A 64 10.51 8.26 6.54
CA LYS A 64 10.02 9.12 7.62
C LYS A 64 10.18 10.62 7.33
N ASP A 65 11.34 10.99 6.83
CA ASP A 65 11.70 12.38 6.58
C ASP A 65 11.59 12.76 5.08
N SER A 66 10.91 11.93 4.28
CA SER A 66 10.69 12.17 2.85
C SER A 66 9.43 13.01 2.60
N ASP A 67 9.35 13.63 1.41
CA ASP A 67 8.20 14.40 0.95
C ASP A 67 7.14 13.54 0.24
N ILE A 68 7.35 12.21 0.15
CA ILE A 68 6.43 11.29 -0.54
C ILE A 68 5.03 11.34 0.09
N ALA A 69 4.00 11.39 -0.74
CA ALA A 69 2.62 11.27 -0.28
C ALA A 69 2.32 9.81 0.06
N VAL A 70 1.90 9.52 1.31
CA VAL A 70 1.60 8.15 1.73
C VAL A 70 0.15 8.03 2.20
N THR A 71 -0.51 6.94 1.77
CA THR A 71 -1.80 6.50 2.32
C THR A 71 -1.67 5.04 2.77
N SER A 72 -1.88 4.78 4.06
CA SER A 72 -1.91 3.45 4.67
C SER A 72 -3.35 3.04 4.94
N ILE A 73 -3.80 1.96 4.31
CA ILE A 73 -5.20 1.50 4.33
C ILE A 73 -5.21 0.09 4.92
N TYR A 74 -6.05 -0.16 5.92
CA TYR A 74 -6.12 -1.45 6.60
C TYR A 74 -7.53 -1.76 7.10
N GLY A 75 -7.86 -3.04 7.19
CA GLY A 75 -9.11 -3.52 7.75
C GLY A 75 -9.05 -3.62 9.29
N SER A 76 -10.12 -3.24 9.97
CA SER A 76 -10.15 -3.27 11.45
C SER A 76 -10.18 -4.68 12.03
N VAL A 77 -10.61 -5.68 11.23
CA VAL A 77 -10.66 -7.09 11.64
C VAL A 77 -9.63 -7.96 10.90
N ASP A 78 -8.61 -7.35 10.29
CA ASP A 78 -7.50 -8.06 9.66
C ASP A 78 -6.83 -9.03 10.65
N GLY A 79 -6.83 -10.33 10.32
CA GLY A 79 -6.26 -11.40 11.14
C GLY A 79 -4.84 -11.81 10.73
N VAL A 80 -4.32 -11.27 9.63
CA VAL A 80 -3.02 -11.63 9.04
C VAL A 80 -1.97 -10.57 9.30
N ALA A 81 -2.26 -9.31 8.97
CA ALA A 81 -1.36 -8.22 9.25
C ALA A 81 -1.32 -7.92 10.76
N ASN A 82 -0.14 -7.64 11.27
CA ASN A 82 -0.02 -7.15 12.64
C ASN A 82 -0.54 -5.71 12.73
N LEU A 83 -1.78 -5.53 13.16
CA LEU A 83 -2.44 -4.22 13.23
C LEU A 83 -1.73 -3.22 14.15
N GLU A 84 -1.05 -3.67 15.21
CA GLU A 84 -0.25 -2.79 16.06
C GLU A 84 0.93 -2.22 15.27
N LYS A 85 1.58 -3.04 14.43
CA LYS A 85 2.66 -2.56 13.54
C LYS A 85 2.14 -1.66 12.43
N VAL A 86 0.97 -1.97 11.84
CA VAL A 86 0.34 -1.09 10.83
C VAL A 86 0.04 0.27 11.45
N LYS A 87 -0.61 0.31 12.61
CA LYS A 87 -0.94 1.57 13.33
C LYS A 87 0.30 2.26 13.87
N GLY A 88 1.32 1.52 14.29
CA GLY A 88 2.62 2.01 14.74
C GLY A 88 3.52 2.53 13.62
N ALA A 89 3.21 2.23 12.35
CA ALA A 89 4.00 2.68 11.20
C ALA A 89 4.02 4.22 11.03
N LYS A 90 3.19 4.96 11.76
CA LYS A 90 3.27 6.42 11.84
C LYS A 90 4.66 6.95 12.27
N ASP A 91 5.43 6.15 12.99
CA ASP A 91 6.77 6.52 13.43
C ASP A 91 7.85 6.21 12.36
N LEU A 92 7.47 5.49 11.30
CA LEU A 92 8.32 5.06 10.18
C LEU A 92 7.99 5.77 8.86
N LEU A 93 6.87 6.49 8.82
CA LEU A 93 6.33 7.15 7.63
C LEU A 93 6.31 8.67 7.82
N PRO A 94 6.21 9.46 6.73
CA PRO A 94 6.11 10.91 6.83
C PRO A 94 4.97 11.35 7.75
N PRO A 95 5.13 12.43 8.51
CA PRO A 95 4.06 12.96 9.38
C PRO A 95 2.77 13.32 8.65
N SER A 96 2.85 13.56 7.33
CA SER A 96 1.72 13.86 6.43
C SER A 96 0.95 12.61 5.97
N THR A 97 1.33 11.41 6.41
CA THR A 97 0.70 10.15 6.02
C THR A 97 -0.77 10.11 6.41
N THR A 98 -1.62 9.72 5.48
CA THR A 98 -3.04 9.47 5.73
C THR A 98 -3.22 8.00 6.13
N PHE A 99 -3.81 7.76 7.32
CA PHE A 99 -4.18 6.41 7.76
C PHE A 99 -5.69 6.24 7.62
N VAL A 100 -6.11 5.18 6.93
CA VAL A 100 -7.52 4.86 6.68
C VAL A 100 -7.83 3.48 7.24
N GLU A 101 -8.60 3.43 8.33
CA GLU A 101 -9.13 2.20 8.87
C GLU A 101 -10.49 1.90 8.24
N ILE A 102 -10.59 0.74 7.57
CA ILE A 102 -11.86 0.25 7.04
C ILE A 102 -12.51 -0.63 8.11
N VAL A 103 -13.53 -0.09 8.76
CA VAL A 103 -14.23 -0.78 9.84
C VAL A 103 -14.94 -2.02 9.30
N GLY A 104 -14.70 -3.18 9.92
CA GLY A 104 -15.24 -4.47 9.48
C GLY A 104 -14.51 -5.09 8.28
N GLY A 105 -13.51 -4.40 7.70
CA GLY A 105 -12.68 -4.94 6.63
C GLY A 105 -11.62 -5.92 7.16
N ASN A 106 -11.25 -6.90 6.34
CA ASN A 106 -10.21 -7.89 6.65
C ASN A 106 -9.02 -7.82 5.68
N HIS A 107 -8.08 -8.76 5.82
CA HIS A 107 -6.88 -8.82 4.99
C HIS A 107 -7.17 -9.24 3.54
N ALA A 108 -7.92 -10.32 3.38
CA ALA A 108 -8.14 -10.97 2.09
C ALA A 108 -8.93 -10.11 1.09
N GLN A 109 -9.85 -9.27 1.56
CA GLN A 109 -10.72 -8.46 0.70
C GLN A 109 -10.02 -7.25 0.05
N PHE A 110 -8.72 -7.03 0.28
CA PHE A 110 -7.94 -6.10 -0.54
C PHE A 110 -7.59 -6.63 -1.93
N GLY A 111 -7.96 -7.87 -2.25
CA GLY A 111 -7.78 -8.48 -3.56
C GLY A 111 -8.77 -9.63 -3.79
N SER A 112 -8.84 -10.11 -5.02
CA SER A 112 -9.72 -11.23 -5.40
C SER A 112 -9.03 -12.58 -5.19
N TYR A 113 -8.46 -12.82 -4.01
CA TYR A 113 -7.71 -14.05 -3.70
C TYR A 113 -8.58 -15.17 -3.15
N GLY A 114 -9.81 -14.86 -2.72
CA GLY A 114 -10.63 -15.72 -1.89
C GLY A 114 -10.20 -15.62 -0.40
N GLU A 115 -10.67 -16.57 0.40
CA GLU A 115 -10.31 -16.63 1.81
C GLU A 115 -8.80 -16.88 2.01
N GLN A 116 -8.22 -16.23 3.00
CA GLN A 116 -6.81 -16.39 3.34
C GLN A 116 -6.66 -17.02 4.72
N SER A 117 -5.81 -18.04 4.81
CA SER A 117 -5.57 -18.75 6.07
C SER A 117 -5.05 -17.80 7.14
N GLY A 118 -5.67 -17.83 8.30
CA GLY A 118 -5.32 -16.98 9.44
C GLY A 118 -6.02 -15.63 9.46
N ASP A 119 -6.77 -15.28 8.41
CA ASP A 119 -7.56 -14.06 8.40
C ASP A 119 -8.88 -14.23 9.16
N ASN A 120 -9.39 -13.12 9.68
CA ASN A 120 -10.72 -13.09 10.30
C ASN A 120 -11.82 -12.91 9.23
N PRO A 121 -13.03 -13.40 9.46
CA PRO A 121 -14.17 -13.08 8.62
C PRO A 121 -14.41 -11.57 8.58
N ALA A 122 -14.59 -11.01 7.38
CA ALA A 122 -14.98 -9.62 7.26
C ALA A 122 -16.42 -9.39 7.76
N GLU A 123 -16.68 -8.22 8.29
CA GLU A 123 -17.99 -7.77 8.75
C GLU A 123 -18.74 -6.95 7.69
N ILE A 124 -18.03 -6.59 6.60
CA ILE A 124 -18.56 -5.87 5.44
C ILE A 124 -18.31 -6.68 4.16
N SER A 125 -19.01 -6.35 3.10
CA SER A 125 -18.81 -6.99 1.80
C SER A 125 -17.46 -6.60 1.18
N ALA A 126 -16.94 -7.45 0.27
CA ALA A 126 -15.73 -7.14 -0.49
C ALA A 126 -15.89 -5.87 -1.34
N ASP A 127 -17.07 -5.66 -1.91
CA ASP A 127 -17.37 -4.47 -2.71
C ASP A 127 -17.28 -3.19 -1.86
N GLU A 128 -17.82 -3.20 -0.64
CA GLU A 128 -17.72 -2.06 0.28
C GLU A 128 -16.28 -1.78 0.70
N GLN A 129 -15.48 -2.82 0.97
CA GLN A 129 -14.07 -2.65 1.31
C GLN A 129 -13.27 -2.10 0.12
N ILE A 130 -13.49 -2.62 -1.08
CA ILE A 130 -12.84 -2.16 -2.31
C ILE A 130 -13.23 -0.72 -2.62
N GLU A 131 -14.50 -0.33 -2.45
CA GLU A 131 -14.95 1.05 -2.66
C GLU A 131 -14.23 2.03 -1.74
N GLN A 132 -14.16 1.73 -0.44
CA GLN A 132 -13.46 2.57 0.54
C GLN A 132 -11.96 2.65 0.25
N ALA A 133 -11.31 1.53 -0.08
CA ALA A 133 -9.90 1.47 -0.44
C ALA A 133 -9.61 2.26 -1.73
N SER A 134 -10.47 2.12 -2.74
CA SER A 134 -10.36 2.84 -4.01
C SER A 134 -10.50 4.34 -3.80
N LYS A 135 -11.45 4.79 -3.00
CA LYS A 135 -11.62 6.21 -2.68
C LYS A 135 -10.36 6.80 -2.04
N ALA A 136 -9.83 6.15 -1.02
CA ALA A 136 -8.61 6.59 -0.34
C ALA A 136 -7.40 6.64 -1.31
N SER A 137 -7.33 5.68 -2.23
CA SER A 137 -6.28 5.63 -3.25
C SER A 137 -6.40 6.76 -4.26
N ILE A 138 -7.62 7.05 -4.74
CA ILE A 138 -7.90 8.17 -5.66
C ILE A 138 -7.56 9.52 -4.99
N ASP A 139 -7.86 9.68 -3.71
CA ASP A 139 -7.54 10.90 -2.96
C ASP A 139 -6.01 11.16 -2.94
N LEU A 140 -5.18 10.10 -2.78
CA LEU A 140 -3.73 10.22 -2.90
C LEU A 140 -3.30 10.59 -4.33
N LEU A 141 -3.83 9.88 -5.34
CA LEU A 141 -3.48 10.14 -6.75
C LEU A 141 -3.82 11.58 -7.15
N ASN A 142 -4.96 12.11 -6.70
CA ASN A 142 -5.32 13.52 -6.92
C ASN A 142 -4.38 14.50 -6.22
N LYS A 143 -3.79 14.11 -5.10
CA LYS A 143 -2.82 14.94 -4.35
C LYS A 143 -1.50 15.08 -5.10
N ILE A 144 -1.01 14.00 -5.73
CA ILE A 144 0.26 14.00 -6.47
C ILE A 144 0.13 14.47 -7.93
N SER A 145 -1.10 14.57 -8.45
CA SER A 145 -1.35 15.00 -9.84
C SER A 145 -1.40 16.53 -10.01
N LYS A 146 -1.16 17.28 -8.95
CA LYS A 146 -1.15 18.75 -8.96
C LYS A 146 0.27 19.23 -9.21
#